data_1fe9e72abcc6c4b6bea012e2a7262aa5
#
_entry.id   1fe9e72abcc6c4b6bea012e2a7262aa5
#
_cell.length_a   1.000
_cell.length_b   1.000
_cell.length_c   1.000
_cell.angle_alpha   90.00
_cell.angle_beta   90.00
_cell.angle_gamma   90.00
#
_symmetry.space_group_name_H-M   'P 1'
#
loop_
_entity.id
_entity.type
_entity.pdbx_description
1 polymer ?
#
loop_
_entity_poly.entity_id
_entity_poly.type
_entity_poly.pdbx_seq_one_letter_code
_entity_poly.pdbx_strand_id
1 'polypeptide(L)'
;MKKILLLTTVTALLSSCGIYTKYQPETTAPDNLYGEGTAVVDTANLGNVDWRELFTDPRLQELIEQGLQSNTDYLSAQLRVEEAKATLLSAKLAFLPSFSLAPQGTVSSFDKQKAVQAYSLPVTASWELDIFGRMRNAKRQAKALYAQSQDYQQAVRTQLIAGIANTYYTLLMLDEQLSLTQQTEQAWKETVVSARALMEAGQYNEAGVSQMEATYYSVQTSILDLKEQINQVENSLALLLAETPRHYERGTLSAQHFTQDLSVGIPMQMLANRPDVRSAERSLEAAFYGTNQARSAFYPSIVLSGSAGWTNSAGSMIVNPGKFLASAV
;
A
#
# COMPACT_ATOMS: atom_id res chain seq x y z
N MET A 1 53.57 26.28 -15.24
CA MET A 1 53.10 25.00 -15.76
C MET A 1 52.37 24.14 -14.71
N LYS A 2 52.89 23.87 -13.50
CA LYS A 2 52.21 23.08 -12.46
C LYS A 2 50.81 23.63 -12.02
N LYS A 3 50.64 24.94 -11.90
CA LYS A 3 49.36 25.57 -11.54
C LYS A 3 48.31 25.46 -12.66
N ILE A 4 48.73 25.49 -13.93
CA ILE A 4 47.83 25.34 -15.09
C ILE A 4 47.39 23.87 -15.21
N LEU A 5 48.32 22.91 -14.98
CA LEU A 5 47.98 21.51 -14.95
C LEU A 5 47.00 21.15 -13.84
N LEU A 6 47.17 21.75 -12.64
CA LEU A 6 46.27 21.59 -11.51
C LEU A 6 44.87 22.18 -11.83
N LEU A 7 44.83 23.33 -12.48
CA LEU A 7 43.57 23.99 -12.86
C LEU A 7 42.80 23.21 -13.94
N THR A 8 43.52 22.63 -14.93
CA THR A 8 42.92 21.79 -15.98
C THR A 8 42.42 20.46 -15.42
N THR A 9 43.15 19.87 -14.44
CA THR A 9 42.72 18.63 -13.79
C THR A 9 41.45 18.89 -12.91
N VAL A 10 41.39 20.00 -12.20
CA VAL A 10 40.21 20.37 -11.41
C VAL A 10 39.01 20.68 -12.30
N THR A 11 39.23 21.37 -13.45
CA THR A 11 38.13 21.65 -14.41
C THR A 11 37.65 20.36 -15.11
N ALA A 12 38.54 19.40 -15.42
CA ALA A 12 38.13 18.12 -15.96
C ALA A 12 37.37 17.24 -14.96
N LEU A 13 37.67 17.35 -13.66
CA LEU A 13 36.93 16.70 -12.56
C LEU A 13 35.55 17.33 -12.35
N LEU A 14 35.39 18.63 -12.57
CA LEU A 14 34.12 19.36 -12.47
C LEU A 14 33.19 19.12 -13.66
N SER A 15 33.69 18.75 -14.82
CA SER A 15 32.85 18.41 -15.99
C SER A 15 32.22 17.01 -15.92
N SER A 16 32.53 16.22 -14.90
CA SER A 16 31.94 14.90 -14.64
C SER A 16 30.51 14.95 -14.06
N CYS A 17 29.84 16.11 -14.07
CA CYS A 17 28.51 16.29 -13.47
C CYS A 17 27.34 15.60 -14.19
N GLY A 18 27.59 14.76 -15.21
CA GLY A 18 26.56 14.08 -16.00
C GLY A 18 26.55 12.56 -15.93
N ILE A 19 27.12 11.95 -14.89
CA ILE A 19 27.27 10.47 -14.81
C ILE A 19 25.92 9.75 -14.78
N TYR A 20 24.84 10.42 -14.33
CA TYR A 20 23.53 9.83 -14.19
C TYR A 20 22.46 10.64 -14.93
N THR A 21 21.70 9.94 -15.76
CA THR A 21 20.47 10.48 -16.36
C THR A 21 19.37 10.60 -15.31
N LYS A 22 18.43 11.52 -15.54
CA LYS A 22 17.19 11.56 -14.75
C LYS A 22 16.27 10.43 -15.22
N TYR A 23 15.53 9.85 -14.29
CA TYR A 23 14.45 8.95 -14.66
C TYR A 23 13.43 9.68 -15.55
N GLN A 24 13.03 9.02 -16.61
CA GLN A 24 11.95 9.45 -17.51
C GLN A 24 11.00 8.26 -17.65
N PRO A 25 9.71 8.42 -17.35
CA PRO A 25 8.72 7.38 -17.57
C PRO A 25 8.69 7.00 -19.07
N GLU A 26 8.67 5.71 -19.36
CA GLU A 26 8.39 5.24 -20.72
C GLU A 26 6.88 5.24 -20.95
N THR A 27 6.39 6.27 -21.62
CA THR A 27 4.98 6.41 -21.99
C THR A 27 4.71 5.81 -23.38
N THR A 28 5.15 4.59 -23.60
CA THR A 28 4.84 3.86 -24.85
C THR A 28 3.63 2.98 -24.66
N ALA A 29 2.49 3.60 -24.63
CA ALA A 29 1.28 2.84 -24.78
C ALA A 29 0.90 2.79 -26.27
N PRO A 30 0.49 1.64 -26.83
CA PRO A 30 0.10 1.53 -28.24
C PRO A 30 -1.15 2.36 -28.53
N ASP A 31 -1.14 3.05 -29.67
CA ASP A 31 -2.19 4.00 -30.08
C ASP A 31 -3.60 3.39 -30.26
N ASN A 32 -3.75 2.07 -30.26
CA ASN A 32 -5.02 1.38 -30.51
C ASN A 32 -5.35 0.33 -29.43
N LEU A 33 -5.20 0.66 -28.16
CA LEU A 33 -5.42 -0.28 -27.03
C LEU A 33 -6.83 -0.88 -27.01
N TYR A 34 -7.83 -0.18 -27.51
CA TYR A 34 -9.25 -0.59 -27.52
C TYR A 34 -9.77 -0.98 -28.90
N GLY A 35 -8.89 -1.20 -29.90
CA GLY A 35 -9.25 -1.55 -31.26
C GLY A 35 -9.44 -0.34 -32.19
N GLU A 36 -9.42 -0.60 -33.51
CA GLU A 36 -9.59 0.42 -34.53
C GLU A 36 -11.00 1.03 -34.45
N GLY A 37 -11.08 2.34 -34.32
CA GLY A 37 -12.32 3.12 -34.39
C GLY A 37 -12.90 3.60 -33.06
N THR A 38 -12.34 3.27 -31.91
CA THR A 38 -12.76 3.81 -30.60
C THR A 38 -11.92 5.02 -30.21
N ALA A 39 -12.18 6.17 -30.80
CA ALA A 39 -11.66 7.44 -30.27
C ALA A 39 -12.46 7.79 -29.00
N VAL A 40 -11.99 7.34 -27.83
CA VAL A 40 -12.58 7.74 -26.56
C VAL A 40 -12.09 9.14 -26.23
N VAL A 41 -12.91 10.16 -26.51
CA VAL A 41 -12.58 11.58 -26.30
C VAL A 41 -13.11 12.08 -24.95
N ASP A 42 -13.97 11.33 -24.29
CA ASP A 42 -14.64 11.79 -23.06
C ASP A 42 -13.83 11.39 -21.80
N THR A 43 -13.31 12.43 -21.12
CA THR A 43 -12.64 12.32 -19.82
C THR A 43 -13.63 12.36 -18.64
N ALA A 44 -14.91 12.65 -18.87
CA ALA A 44 -15.98 12.61 -17.89
C ALA A 44 -16.48 11.17 -17.70
N ASN A 45 -15.65 10.30 -17.16
CA ASN A 45 -16.01 8.91 -16.91
C ASN A 45 -16.00 8.59 -15.40
N LEU A 46 -16.52 7.42 -15.06
CA LEU A 46 -16.61 6.90 -13.68
C LEU A 46 -15.28 6.88 -12.92
N GLY A 47 -14.14 6.91 -13.59
CA GLY A 47 -12.82 6.90 -12.94
C GLY A 47 -12.49 8.14 -12.12
N ASN A 48 -13.23 9.26 -12.32
CA ASN A 48 -13.04 10.51 -11.57
C ASN A 48 -14.18 10.79 -10.57
N VAL A 49 -15.19 9.94 -10.51
CA VAL A 49 -16.36 10.13 -9.64
C VAL A 49 -16.01 9.72 -8.21
N ASP A 50 -16.44 10.52 -7.23
CA ASP A 50 -16.35 10.12 -5.83
C ASP A 50 -17.27 8.90 -5.59
N TRP A 51 -16.78 7.94 -4.83
CA TRP A 51 -17.54 6.72 -4.53
C TRP A 51 -18.88 7.02 -3.83
N ARG A 52 -19.01 8.16 -3.13
CA ARG A 52 -20.27 8.59 -2.51
C ARG A 52 -21.32 9.03 -3.52
N GLU A 53 -20.88 9.52 -4.67
CA GLU A 53 -21.79 9.86 -5.78
C GLU A 53 -22.19 8.60 -6.57
N LEU A 54 -21.30 7.60 -6.61
CA LEU A 54 -21.56 6.33 -7.26
C LEU A 54 -22.49 5.43 -6.43
N PHE A 55 -22.24 5.32 -5.12
CA PHE A 55 -23.02 4.49 -4.20
C PHE A 55 -23.94 5.39 -3.36
N THR A 56 -25.20 5.48 -3.75
CA THR A 56 -26.19 6.40 -3.14
C THR A 56 -26.90 5.83 -1.91
N ASP A 57 -26.77 4.52 -1.64
CA ASP A 57 -27.37 3.87 -0.47
C ASP A 57 -26.67 4.33 0.83
N PRO A 58 -27.37 5.00 1.78
CA PRO A 58 -26.75 5.47 3.01
C PRO A 58 -26.16 4.34 3.88
N ARG A 59 -26.80 3.15 3.87
CA ARG A 59 -26.29 1.99 4.63
C ARG A 59 -24.96 1.51 4.09
N LEU A 60 -24.83 1.44 2.76
CA LEU A 60 -23.56 1.09 2.12
C LEU A 60 -22.48 2.15 2.42
N GLN A 61 -22.83 3.44 2.36
CA GLN A 61 -21.89 4.51 2.68
C GLN A 61 -21.37 4.42 4.12
N GLU A 62 -22.24 4.15 5.08
CA GLU A 62 -21.88 3.95 6.50
C GLU A 62 -20.90 2.76 6.66
N LEU A 63 -21.18 1.63 6.01
CA LEU A 63 -20.30 0.46 6.04
C LEU A 63 -18.93 0.73 5.41
N ILE A 64 -18.89 1.47 4.29
CA ILE A 64 -17.62 1.87 3.66
C ILE A 64 -16.83 2.78 4.61
N GLU A 65 -17.46 3.77 5.24
CA GLU A 65 -16.79 4.66 6.18
C GLU A 65 -16.25 3.91 7.40
N GLN A 66 -17.03 2.99 7.94
CA GLN A 66 -16.59 2.10 9.03
C GLN A 66 -15.38 1.27 8.60
N GLY A 67 -15.42 0.63 7.41
CA GLY A 67 -14.30 -0.15 6.90
C GLY A 67 -13.03 0.69 6.72
N LEU A 68 -13.15 1.92 6.19
CA LEU A 68 -12.02 2.83 6.04
C LEU A 68 -11.39 3.27 7.37
N GLN A 69 -12.14 3.19 8.48
CA GLN A 69 -11.63 3.53 9.81
C GLN A 69 -11.01 2.33 10.54
N SER A 70 -11.52 1.13 10.31
CA SER A 70 -11.21 -0.05 11.14
C SER A 70 -10.44 -1.16 10.41
N ASN A 71 -10.49 -1.21 9.08
CA ASN A 71 -9.86 -2.30 8.33
C ASN A 71 -8.35 -2.37 8.54
N THR A 72 -7.85 -3.55 8.95
CA THR A 72 -6.45 -3.77 9.31
C THR A 72 -5.48 -3.63 8.14
N ASP A 73 -5.88 -4.02 6.94
CA ASP A 73 -5.03 -3.91 5.75
C ASP A 73 -4.85 -2.45 5.33
N TYR A 74 -5.93 -1.66 5.42
CA TYR A 74 -5.87 -0.23 5.13
C TYR A 74 -5.05 0.54 6.19
N LEU A 75 -5.22 0.22 7.48
CA LEU A 75 -4.40 0.78 8.56
C LEU A 75 -2.91 0.40 8.40
N SER A 76 -2.62 -0.85 8.02
CA SER A 76 -1.26 -1.29 7.71
C SER A 76 -0.66 -0.53 6.53
N ALA A 77 -1.46 -0.25 5.49
CA ALA A 77 -1.02 0.56 4.36
C ALA A 77 -0.71 2.02 4.77
N GLN A 78 -1.48 2.60 5.70
CA GLN A 78 -1.20 3.93 6.26
C GLN A 78 0.13 3.94 7.05
N LEU A 79 0.37 2.94 7.89
CA LEU A 79 1.62 2.82 8.65
C LEU A 79 2.84 2.65 7.74
N ARG A 80 2.70 1.92 6.61
CA ARG A 80 3.77 1.82 5.59
C ARG A 80 4.11 3.17 4.96
N VAL A 81 3.15 4.06 4.80
CA VAL A 81 3.40 5.43 4.32
C VAL A 81 4.24 6.21 5.35
N GLU A 82 3.92 6.11 6.64
CA GLU A 82 4.70 6.78 7.68
C GLU A 82 6.13 6.18 7.82
N GLU A 83 6.29 4.87 7.67
CA GLU A 83 7.59 4.20 7.63
C GLU A 83 8.44 4.69 6.45
N ALA A 84 7.86 4.75 5.25
CA ALA A 84 8.54 5.24 4.06
C ALA A 84 8.91 6.73 4.18
N LYS A 85 8.07 7.53 4.82
CA LYS A 85 8.33 8.95 5.14
C LYS A 85 9.50 9.10 6.12
N ALA A 86 9.58 8.27 7.15
CA ALA A 86 10.70 8.23 8.09
C ALA A 86 12.00 7.82 7.38
N THR A 87 11.94 6.84 6.48
CA THR A 87 13.07 6.42 5.66
C THR A 87 13.56 7.55 4.73
N LEU A 88 12.63 8.28 4.11
CA LEU A 88 12.98 9.46 3.32
C LEU A 88 13.62 10.57 4.18
N LEU A 89 13.13 10.78 5.40
CA LEU A 89 13.75 11.72 6.33
C LEU A 89 15.17 11.29 6.69
N SER A 90 15.40 10.01 6.99
CA SER A 90 16.74 9.46 7.23
C SER A 90 17.67 9.69 6.04
N ALA A 91 17.20 9.43 4.80
CA ALA A 91 17.97 9.70 3.59
C ALA A 91 18.26 11.21 3.36
N LYS A 92 17.40 12.11 3.84
CA LYS A 92 17.66 13.56 3.84
C LYS A 92 18.69 13.95 4.87
N LEU A 93 18.60 13.40 6.08
CA LEU A 93 19.52 13.69 7.20
C LEU A 93 20.91 13.12 6.97
N ALA A 94 21.06 12.09 6.13
CA ALA A 94 22.36 11.55 5.74
C ALA A 94 23.31 12.58 5.07
N PHE A 95 22.78 13.70 4.56
CA PHE A 95 23.59 14.82 4.04
C PHE A 95 24.21 15.69 5.13
N LEU A 96 23.79 15.55 6.39
CA LEU A 96 24.31 16.29 7.52
C LEU A 96 25.48 15.55 8.16
N PRO A 97 26.40 16.27 8.81
CA PRO A 97 27.44 15.63 9.61
C PRO A 97 26.83 14.76 10.72
N SER A 98 27.41 13.59 10.93
CA SER A 98 27.13 12.76 12.10
C SER A 98 28.04 13.13 13.27
N PHE A 99 27.49 13.15 14.47
CA PHE A 99 28.24 13.39 15.71
C PHE A 99 28.15 12.15 16.59
N SER A 100 29.29 11.72 17.13
CA SER A 100 29.37 10.60 18.05
C SER A 100 30.14 11.00 19.31
N LEU A 101 29.62 10.65 20.46
CA LEU A 101 30.29 10.74 21.76
C LEU A 101 30.56 9.32 22.22
N ALA A 102 31.84 8.96 22.35
CA ALA A 102 32.27 7.59 22.69
C ALA A 102 33.21 7.61 23.92
N PRO A 103 32.69 7.73 25.15
CA PRO A 103 33.49 7.63 26.35
C PRO A 103 34.23 6.29 26.39
N GLN A 104 35.52 6.33 26.67
CA GLN A 104 36.37 5.15 26.82
C GLN A 104 37.14 5.22 28.11
N GLY A 105 37.24 4.11 28.83
CA GLY A 105 38.08 3.96 30.00
C GLY A 105 38.81 2.64 29.98
N THR A 106 40.07 2.65 30.30
CA THR A 106 40.92 1.45 30.43
C THR A 106 41.58 1.44 31.79
N VAL A 107 41.58 0.31 32.46
CA VAL A 107 42.36 0.03 33.65
C VAL A 107 43.33 -1.07 33.30
N SER A 108 44.63 -0.80 33.33
CA SER A 108 45.68 -1.76 33.04
C SER A 108 46.60 -1.91 34.25
N SER A 109 46.90 -3.19 34.59
CA SER A 109 47.90 -3.54 35.61
C SER A 109 48.76 -4.65 35.04
N PHE A 110 50.06 -4.52 35.12
CA PHE A 110 51.03 -5.51 34.67
C PHE A 110 52.07 -5.76 35.79
N ASP A 111 52.42 -7.02 36.03
CA ASP A 111 53.46 -7.48 36.91
C ASP A 111 53.41 -6.82 38.33
N LYS A 112 52.27 -6.91 39.02
CA LYS A 112 52.00 -6.35 40.37
C LYS A 112 52.23 -4.84 40.50
N GLN A 113 52.38 -4.11 39.39
CA GLN A 113 52.44 -2.66 39.45
C GLN A 113 51.06 -2.04 39.73
N LYS A 114 51.08 -0.82 40.24
CA LYS A 114 49.87 -0.04 40.54
C LYS A 114 49.08 0.12 39.22
N ALA A 115 47.78 -0.19 39.27
CA ALA A 115 46.91 -0.07 38.11
C ALA A 115 46.93 1.36 37.53
N VAL A 116 47.13 1.47 36.26
CA VAL A 116 47.07 2.73 35.51
C VAL A 116 45.66 2.87 34.95
N GLN A 117 45.02 3.98 35.24
CA GLN A 117 43.68 4.31 34.74
C GLN A 117 43.83 5.35 33.62
N ALA A 118 43.32 5.07 32.46
CA ALA A 118 43.24 6.02 31.38
C ALA A 118 41.78 6.16 30.96
N TYR A 119 41.36 7.41 30.73
CA TYR A 119 40.05 7.68 30.18
C TYR A 119 40.12 8.75 29.08
N SER A 120 39.19 8.67 28.14
CA SER A 120 39.00 9.65 27.09
C SER A 120 37.53 9.88 26.82
N LEU A 121 37.17 11.11 26.52
CA LEU A 121 35.81 11.54 26.18
C LEU A 121 35.87 12.30 24.85
N PRO A 122 36.05 11.58 23.72
CA PRO A 122 36.09 12.20 22.40
C PRO A 122 34.67 12.47 21.88
N VAL A 123 34.48 13.64 21.30
CA VAL A 123 33.40 13.96 20.38
C VAL A 123 33.97 13.88 18.97
N THR A 124 33.41 13.04 18.14
CA THR A 124 33.81 12.93 16.74
C THR A 124 32.71 13.45 15.83
N ALA A 125 33.09 14.25 14.83
CA ALA A 125 32.22 14.65 13.74
C ALA A 125 32.69 13.98 12.45
N SER A 126 31.77 13.45 11.67
CA SER A 126 32.06 12.83 10.37
C SER A 126 31.04 13.28 9.33
N TRP A 127 31.53 13.70 8.19
CA TRP A 127 30.68 14.18 7.09
C TRP A 127 31.15 13.62 5.76
N GLU A 128 30.28 12.85 5.09
CA GLU A 128 30.53 12.34 3.76
C GLU A 128 30.12 13.35 2.70
N LEU A 129 31.01 13.67 1.78
CA LEU A 129 30.75 14.55 0.64
C LEU A 129 30.18 13.75 -0.52
N ASP A 130 28.98 14.09 -0.96
CA ASP A 130 28.28 13.39 -2.06
C ASP A 130 28.76 13.87 -3.45
N ILE A 131 30.04 13.62 -3.77
CA ILE A 131 30.64 14.05 -5.05
C ILE A 131 30.07 13.24 -6.21
N PHE A 132 29.98 11.91 -6.04
CA PHE A 132 29.52 10.97 -7.07
C PHE A 132 28.02 10.63 -6.99
N GLY A 133 27.24 11.33 -6.18
CA GLY A 133 25.80 11.25 -6.18
C GLY A 133 25.20 10.02 -5.50
N ARG A 134 25.97 9.28 -4.67
CA ARG A 134 25.48 8.12 -3.93
C ARG A 134 24.32 8.49 -3.02
N MET A 135 24.49 9.52 -2.21
CA MET A 135 23.45 9.99 -1.27
C MET A 135 22.29 10.67 -2.00
N ARG A 136 22.56 11.40 -3.09
CA ARG A 136 21.50 12.00 -3.93
C ARG A 136 20.61 10.93 -4.56
N ASN A 137 21.18 9.85 -5.06
CA ASN A 137 20.41 8.74 -5.62
C ASN A 137 19.68 7.95 -4.54
N ALA A 138 20.28 7.72 -3.37
CA ALA A 138 19.59 7.13 -2.21
C ALA A 138 18.37 7.96 -1.78
N LYS A 139 18.51 9.28 -1.69
CA LYS A 139 17.38 10.18 -1.38
C LYS A 139 16.29 10.14 -2.46
N ARG A 140 16.66 10.07 -3.75
CA ARG A 140 15.68 9.96 -4.85
C ARG A 140 14.96 8.62 -4.82
N GLN A 141 15.69 7.53 -4.55
CA GLN A 141 15.11 6.21 -4.34
C GLN A 141 14.10 6.22 -3.18
N ALA A 142 14.48 6.72 -2.02
CA ALA A 142 13.61 6.84 -0.87
C ALA A 142 12.38 7.72 -1.15
N LYS A 143 12.54 8.79 -1.96
CA LYS A 143 11.41 9.62 -2.41
C LYS A 143 10.45 8.85 -3.31
N ALA A 144 10.97 8.05 -4.24
CA ALA A 144 10.15 7.21 -5.12
C ALA A 144 9.41 6.13 -4.32
N LEU A 145 10.07 5.47 -3.35
CA LEU A 145 9.44 4.49 -2.44
C LEU A 145 8.36 5.13 -1.56
N TYR A 146 8.56 6.36 -1.08
CA TYR A 146 7.53 7.09 -0.35
C TYR A 146 6.31 7.39 -1.25
N ALA A 147 6.51 7.83 -2.48
CA ALA A 147 5.42 8.04 -3.43
C ALA A 147 4.72 6.70 -3.77
N GLN A 148 5.49 5.61 -3.95
CA GLN A 148 4.95 4.27 -4.15
C GLN A 148 4.05 3.82 -2.99
N SER A 149 4.45 4.06 -1.74
CA SER A 149 3.65 3.69 -0.57
C SER A 149 2.33 4.46 -0.51
N GLN A 150 2.30 5.72 -0.94
CA GLN A 150 1.07 6.51 -1.05
C GLN A 150 0.14 5.97 -2.15
N ASP A 151 0.69 5.63 -3.32
CA ASP A 151 -0.08 5.03 -4.41
C ASP A 151 -0.61 3.64 -4.01
N TYR A 152 0.18 2.83 -3.28
CA TYR A 152 -0.25 1.55 -2.73
C TYR A 152 -1.38 1.72 -1.70
N GLN A 153 -1.28 2.68 -0.78
CA GLN A 153 -2.36 3.00 0.17
C GLN A 153 -3.66 3.35 -0.57
N GLN A 154 -3.56 4.14 -1.64
CA GLN A 154 -4.72 4.49 -2.46
C GLN A 154 -5.32 3.26 -3.17
N ALA A 155 -4.48 2.33 -3.65
CA ALA A 155 -4.93 1.08 -4.24
C ALA A 155 -5.69 0.21 -3.24
N VAL A 156 -5.15 0.04 -2.03
CA VAL A 156 -5.80 -0.71 -0.94
C VAL A 156 -7.12 -0.06 -0.55
N ARG A 157 -7.17 1.29 -0.46
CA ARG A 157 -8.41 2.03 -0.20
C ARG A 157 -9.48 1.74 -1.25
N THR A 158 -9.12 1.81 -2.53
CA THR A 158 -10.05 1.54 -3.64
C THR A 158 -10.55 0.10 -3.61
N GLN A 159 -9.64 -0.85 -3.35
CA GLN A 159 -9.98 -2.27 -3.26
C GLN A 159 -10.91 -2.57 -2.06
N LEU A 160 -10.69 -1.93 -0.91
CA LEU A 160 -11.55 -2.07 0.25
C LEU A 160 -12.97 -1.55 -0.02
N ILE A 161 -13.10 -0.36 -0.62
CA ILE A 161 -14.40 0.21 -1.03
C ILE A 161 -15.12 -0.74 -1.97
N ALA A 162 -14.44 -1.22 -3.01
CA ALA A 162 -15.00 -2.17 -3.97
C ALA A 162 -15.39 -3.51 -3.31
N GLY A 163 -14.57 -4.01 -2.39
CA GLY A 163 -14.84 -5.23 -1.63
C GLY A 163 -16.10 -5.13 -0.78
N ILE A 164 -16.24 -4.04 -0.02
CA ILE A 164 -17.45 -3.78 0.81
C ILE A 164 -18.68 -3.64 -0.08
N ALA A 165 -18.59 -2.86 -1.16
CA ALA A 165 -19.71 -2.67 -2.09
C ALA A 165 -20.14 -3.98 -2.74
N ASN A 166 -19.21 -4.78 -3.26
CA ASN A 166 -19.51 -6.09 -3.86
C ASN A 166 -20.17 -7.03 -2.86
N THR A 167 -19.67 -7.09 -1.63
CA THR A 167 -20.24 -7.92 -0.56
C THR A 167 -21.65 -7.46 -0.21
N TYR A 168 -21.89 -6.15 -0.10
CA TYR A 168 -23.19 -5.55 0.17
C TYR A 168 -24.21 -5.88 -0.93
N TYR A 169 -23.87 -5.69 -2.21
CA TYR A 169 -24.76 -6.01 -3.32
C TYR A 169 -25.00 -7.53 -3.46
N THR A 170 -24.02 -8.36 -3.09
CA THR A 170 -24.22 -9.81 -3.00
C THR A 170 -25.26 -10.16 -1.93
N LEU A 171 -25.24 -9.49 -0.79
CA LEU A 171 -26.27 -9.67 0.24
C LEU A 171 -27.66 -9.26 -0.25
N LEU A 172 -27.78 -8.11 -0.92
CA LEU A 172 -29.06 -7.68 -1.49
C LEU A 172 -29.61 -8.68 -2.52
N MET A 173 -28.73 -9.24 -3.36
CA MET A 173 -29.10 -10.26 -4.32
C MET A 173 -29.60 -11.55 -3.62
N LEU A 174 -28.90 -12.01 -2.58
CA LEU A 174 -29.28 -13.21 -1.83
C LEU A 174 -30.58 -13.01 -1.06
N ASP A 175 -30.85 -11.82 -0.51
CA ASP A 175 -32.10 -11.51 0.16
C ASP A 175 -33.29 -11.55 -0.82
N GLU A 176 -33.12 -10.98 -2.02
CA GLU A 176 -34.16 -11.03 -3.05
C GLU A 176 -34.40 -12.48 -3.51
N GLN A 177 -33.33 -13.26 -3.69
CA GLN A 177 -33.44 -14.67 -4.04
C GLN A 177 -34.12 -15.49 -2.92
N LEU A 178 -33.80 -15.22 -1.66
CA LEU A 178 -34.45 -15.84 -0.52
C LEU A 178 -35.96 -15.51 -0.47
N SER A 179 -36.31 -14.24 -0.67
CA SER A 179 -37.72 -13.80 -0.72
C SER A 179 -38.51 -14.49 -1.83
N LEU A 180 -37.94 -14.57 -3.04
CA LEU A 180 -38.56 -15.26 -4.18
C LEU A 180 -38.71 -16.77 -3.91
N THR A 181 -37.70 -17.41 -3.33
CA THR A 181 -37.71 -18.83 -3.00
C THR A 181 -38.74 -19.15 -1.91
N GLN A 182 -38.91 -18.26 -0.92
CA GLN A 182 -39.97 -18.39 0.10
C GLN A 182 -41.37 -18.26 -0.51
N GLN A 183 -41.60 -17.34 -1.44
CA GLN A 183 -42.87 -17.25 -2.18
C GLN A 183 -43.10 -18.52 -3.00
N THR A 184 -42.09 -19.06 -3.62
CA THR A 184 -42.14 -20.32 -4.36
C THR A 184 -42.47 -21.51 -3.45
N GLU A 185 -41.88 -21.55 -2.26
CA GLU A 185 -42.20 -22.58 -1.24
C GLU A 185 -43.67 -22.54 -0.86
N GLN A 186 -44.21 -21.35 -0.62
CA GLN A 186 -45.62 -21.18 -0.28
C GLN A 186 -46.53 -21.67 -1.41
N ALA A 187 -46.21 -21.36 -2.67
CA ALA A 187 -46.99 -21.84 -3.84
C ALA A 187 -46.93 -23.36 -3.97
N TRP A 188 -45.78 -23.98 -3.78
CA TRP A 188 -45.66 -25.45 -3.77
C TRP A 188 -46.43 -26.09 -2.64
N LYS A 189 -46.40 -25.51 -1.42
CA LYS A 189 -47.21 -25.98 -0.29
C LYS A 189 -48.70 -26.03 -0.60
N GLU A 190 -49.24 -24.97 -1.20
CA GLU A 190 -50.63 -24.93 -1.63
C GLU A 190 -50.93 -25.94 -2.74
N THR A 191 -49.99 -26.12 -3.66
CA THR A 191 -50.08 -27.14 -4.75
C THR A 191 -50.14 -28.56 -4.15
N VAL A 192 -49.30 -28.89 -3.20
CA VAL A 192 -49.29 -30.21 -2.52
C VAL A 192 -50.59 -30.46 -1.79
N VAL A 193 -51.12 -29.46 -1.08
CA VAL A 193 -52.40 -29.55 -0.37
C VAL A 193 -53.54 -29.85 -1.39
N SER A 194 -53.58 -29.12 -2.50
CA SER A 194 -54.59 -29.32 -3.55
C SER A 194 -54.47 -30.69 -4.21
N ALA A 195 -53.28 -31.15 -4.51
CA ALA A 195 -53.01 -32.46 -5.09
C ALA A 195 -53.41 -33.61 -4.16
N ARG A 196 -53.19 -33.50 -2.86
CA ARG A 196 -53.67 -34.46 -1.84
C ARG A 196 -55.19 -34.54 -1.80
N ALA A 197 -55.90 -33.41 -1.82
CA ALA A 197 -57.34 -33.40 -1.83
C ALA A 197 -57.91 -34.04 -3.11
N LEU A 198 -57.29 -33.83 -4.28
CA LEU A 198 -57.67 -34.49 -5.52
C LEU A 198 -57.41 -35.99 -5.49
N MET A 199 -56.32 -36.42 -4.85
CA MET A 199 -56.02 -37.85 -4.65
C MET A 199 -57.05 -38.51 -3.77
N GLU A 200 -57.44 -37.90 -2.66
CA GLU A 200 -58.51 -38.41 -1.79
C GLU A 200 -59.85 -38.48 -2.48
N ALA A 201 -60.14 -37.57 -3.42
CA ALA A 201 -61.30 -37.64 -4.30
C ALA A 201 -61.20 -38.65 -5.47
N GLY A 202 -60.09 -39.41 -5.57
CA GLY A 202 -59.83 -40.39 -6.62
C GLY A 202 -59.50 -39.77 -7.98
N GLN A 203 -59.23 -38.47 -8.08
CA GLN A 203 -58.96 -37.75 -9.31
C GLN A 203 -57.45 -37.55 -9.60
N TYR A 204 -56.58 -37.95 -8.65
CA TYR A 204 -55.13 -37.88 -8.83
C TYR A 204 -54.44 -39.10 -8.22
N ASN A 205 -53.22 -39.43 -8.67
CA ASN A 205 -52.51 -40.60 -8.21
C ASN A 205 -51.45 -40.24 -7.13
N GLU A 206 -51.12 -41.21 -6.26
CA GLU A 206 -50.17 -41.05 -5.16
C GLU A 206 -48.75 -40.74 -5.65
N ALA A 207 -48.33 -41.29 -6.79
CA ALA A 207 -47.02 -41.04 -7.37
C ALA A 207 -46.84 -39.54 -7.74
N GLY A 208 -47.89 -38.92 -8.29
CA GLY A 208 -47.88 -37.49 -8.60
C GLY A 208 -47.81 -36.60 -7.36
N VAL A 209 -48.57 -36.96 -6.29
CA VAL A 209 -48.47 -36.24 -5.01
C VAL A 209 -47.05 -36.36 -4.43
N SER A 210 -46.48 -37.55 -4.40
CA SER A 210 -45.11 -37.78 -3.88
C SER A 210 -44.06 -36.98 -4.66
N GLN A 211 -44.23 -36.84 -6.00
CA GLN A 211 -43.35 -36.03 -6.83
C GLN A 211 -43.45 -34.53 -6.46
N MET A 212 -44.66 -34.03 -6.24
CA MET A 212 -44.89 -32.63 -5.82
C MET A 212 -44.28 -32.35 -4.42
N GLU A 213 -44.45 -33.29 -3.48
CA GLU A 213 -43.84 -33.24 -2.16
C GLU A 213 -42.32 -33.22 -2.23
N ALA A 214 -41.71 -34.05 -3.07
CA ALA A 214 -40.28 -34.07 -3.28
C ALA A 214 -39.76 -32.68 -3.78
N THR A 215 -40.52 -32.07 -4.71
CA THR A 215 -40.20 -30.71 -5.19
C THR A 215 -40.35 -29.67 -4.09
N TYR A 216 -41.43 -29.71 -3.29
CA TYR A 216 -41.64 -28.84 -2.14
C TYR A 216 -40.47 -28.91 -1.13
N TYR A 217 -40.05 -30.14 -0.78
CA TYR A 217 -38.89 -30.31 0.13
C TYR A 217 -37.59 -29.86 -0.49
N SER A 218 -37.39 -29.99 -1.81
CA SER A 218 -36.24 -29.45 -2.52
C SER A 218 -36.18 -27.93 -2.43
N VAL A 219 -37.31 -27.23 -2.56
CA VAL A 219 -37.40 -25.78 -2.40
C VAL A 219 -37.07 -25.37 -0.93
N GLN A 220 -37.57 -26.14 0.04
CA GLN A 220 -37.23 -25.89 1.46
C GLN A 220 -35.71 -26.05 1.72
N THR A 221 -35.07 -27.03 1.14
CA THR A 221 -33.61 -27.17 1.23
C THR A 221 -32.89 -25.97 0.64
N SER A 222 -33.33 -25.48 -0.52
CA SER A 222 -32.75 -24.27 -1.14
C SER A 222 -32.87 -23.03 -0.27
N ILE A 223 -33.94 -22.91 0.53
CA ILE A 223 -34.08 -21.80 1.51
C ILE A 223 -33.01 -21.90 2.60
N LEU A 224 -32.68 -23.10 3.09
CA LEU A 224 -31.64 -23.30 4.11
C LEU A 224 -30.27 -22.99 3.54
N ASP A 225 -29.99 -23.41 2.31
CA ASP A 225 -28.73 -23.13 1.60
C ASP A 225 -28.54 -21.61 1.39
N LEU A 226 -29.60 -20.87 1.03
CA LEU A 226 -29.56 -19.43 0.88
C LEU A 226 -29.29 -18.73 2.21
N LYS A 227 -29.92 -19.17 3.31
CA LYS A 227 -29.67 -18.61 4.64
C LYS A 227 -28.21 -18.85 5.09
N GLU A 228 -27.66 -20.03 4.77
CA GLU A 228 -26.25 -20.30 5.03
C GLU A 228 -25.33 -19.37 4.22
N GLN A 229 -25.60 -19.19 2.93
CA GLN A 229 -24.84 -18.27 2.06
C GLN A 229 -24.89 -16.83 2.58
N ILE A 230 -26.06 -16.34 3.00
CA ILE A 230 -26.20 -15.00 3.61
C ILE A 230 -25.30 -14.88 4.84
N ASN A 231 -25.33 -15.86 5.74
CA ASN A 231 -24.48 -15.86 6.92
C ASN A 231 -22.97 -15.84 6.58
N GLN A 232 -22.54 -16.61 5.57
CA GLN A 232 -21.15 -16.63 5.12
C GLN A 232 -20.72 -15.28 4.53
N VAL A 233 -21.60 -14.62 3.77
CA VAL A 233 -21.32 -13.30 3.19
C VAL A 233 -21.33 -12.22 4.27
N GLU A 234 -22.22 -12.30 5.28
CA GLU A 234 -22.19 -11.40 6.45
C GLU A 234 -20.87 -11.57 7.25
N ASN A 235 -20.38 -12.80 7.43
CA ASN A 235 -19.08 -13.05 8.05
C ASN A 235 -17.93 -12.44 7.24
N SER A 236 -18.01 -12.50 5.91
CA SER A 236 -17.02 -11.88 5.02
C SER A 236 -17.05 -10.34 5.13
N LEU A 237 -18.24 -9.75 5.25
CA LEU A 237 -18.40 -8.32 5.50
C LEU A 237 -17.82 -7.91 6.86
N ALA A 238 -18.09 -8.69 7.92
CA ALA A 238 -17.52 -8.46 9.24
C ALA A 238 -15.99 -8.44 9.23
N LEU A 239 -15.37 -9.33 8.43
CA LEU A 239 -13.92 -9.36 8.25
C LEU A 239 -13.40 -8.08 7.59
N LEU A 240 -14.09 -7.57 6.54
CA LEU A 240 -13.72 -6.31 5.90
C LEU A 240 -13.87 -5.10 6.84
N LEU A 241 -14.83 -5.15 7.75
CA LEU A 241 -15.10 -4.11 8.75
C LEU A 241 -14.25 -4.26 10.03
N ALA A 242 -13.47 -5.35 10.14
CA ALA A 242 -12.69 -5.71 11.33
C ALA A 242 -13.53 -5.77 12.62
N GLU A 243 -14.73 -6.34 12.54
CA GLU A 243 -15.63 -6.52 13.67
C GLU A 243 -16.11 -7.98 13.82
N THR A 244 -16.81 -8.25 14.91
CA THR A 244 -17.42 -9.56 15.11
C THR A 244 -18.63 -9.74 14.18
N PRO A 245 -18.82 -10.95 13.62
CA PRO A 245 -19.97 -11.23 12.76
C PRO A 245 -21.30 -10.89 13.42
N ARG A 246 -22.15 -10.22 12.66
CA ARG A 246 -23.52 -9.84 13.04
C ARG A 246 -24.42 -9.75 11.82
N HIS A 247 -25.71 -9.66 12.05
CA HIS A 247 -26.65 -9.30 11.00
C HIS A 247 -26.50 -7.80 10.64
N TYR A 248 -26.46 -7.49 9.35
CA TYR A 248 -26.35 -6.13 8.83
C TYR A 248 -27.68 -5.67 8.28
N GLU A 249 -28.18 -4.55 8.79
CA GLU A 249 -29.31 -3.87 8.19
C GLU A 249 -28.94 -3.31 6.82
N ARG A 250 -29.78 -3.58 5.83
CA ARG A 250 -29.54 -3.22 4.43
C ARG A 250 -30.83 -2.83 3.72
N GLY A 251 -30.67 -2.14 2.59
CA GLY A 251 -31.80 -1.77 1.71
C GLY A 251 -32.34 -2.96 0.91
N THR A 252 -33.07 -2.68 -0.14
CA THR A 252 -33.54 -3.69 -1.10
C THR A 252 -32.84 -3.52 -2.45
N LEU A 253 -32.69 -4.60 -3.20
CA LEU A 253 -32.05 -4.57 -4.51
C LEU A 253 -32.82 -3.65 -5.49
N SER A 254 -34.14 -3.66 -5.44
CA SER A 254 -35.03 -2.83 -6.27
C SER A 254 -34.92 -1.31 -6.01
N ALA A 255 -34.42 -0.91 -4.83
CA ALA A 255 -34.23 0.49 -4.50
C ALA A 255 -32.86 1.04 -4.95
N GLN A 256 -31.97 0.18 -5.47
CA GLN A 256 -30.64 0.58 -5.91
C GLN A 256 -30.69 1.26 -7.28
N HIS A 257 -30.07 2.42 -7.39
CA HIS A 257 -29.97 3.16 -8.65
C HIS A 257 -28.55 3.67 -8.84
N PHE A 258 -27.97 3.46 -10.04
CA PHE A 258 -26.74 4.11 -10.44
C PHE A 258 -27.08 5.41 -11.18
N THR A 259 -26.51 6.51 -10.72
CA THR A 259 -26.82 7.86 -11.24
C THR A 259 -26.13 8.16 -12.58
N GLN A 260 -25.21 7.33 -13.03
CA GLN A 260 -24.42 7.57 -14.24
C GLN A 260 -24.48 6.39 -15.20
N ASP A 261 -24.60 6.71 -16.49
CA ASP A 261 -24.47 5.72 -17.56
C ASP A 261 -23.03 5.23 -17.64
N LEU A 262 -22.86 3.91 -17.69
CA LEU A 262 -21.57 3.24 -17.89
C LEU A 262 -21.11 3.45 -19.35
N SER A 263 -20.31 4.48 -19.60
CA SER A 263 -19.67 4.64 -20.91
C SER A 263 -18.57 3.60 -21.11
N VAL A 264 -18.55 3.00 -22.31
CA VAL A 264 -17.56 2.00 -22.70
C VAL A 264 -16.26 2.71 -23.10
N GLY A 265 -15.15 2.26 -22.50
CA GLY A 265 -13.80 2.73 -22.84
C GLY A 265 -13.26 3.75 -21.85
N ILE A 266 -12.10 3.42 -21.25
CA ILE A 266 -11.37 4.34 -20.38
C ILE A 266 -10.26 4.96 -21.21
N PRO A 267 -10.21 6.31 -21.37
CA PRO A 267 -9.11 6.97 -22.08
C PRO A 267 -7.77 6.53 -21.47
N MET A 268 -6.81 6.23 -22.35
CA MET A 268 -5.49 5.75 -21.93
C MET A 268 -4.77 6.73 -21.00
N GLN A 269 -5.02 8.02 -21.13
CA GLN A 269 -4.56 9.06 -20.24
C GLN A 269 -5.02 8.85 -18.79
N MET A 270 -6.13 8.14 -18.57
CA MET A 270 -6.64 7.82 -17.24
C MET A 270 -5.98 6.58 -16.60
N LEU A 271 -5.28 5.75 -17.37
CA LEU A 271 -4.43 4.69 -16.80
C LEU A 271 -3.38 5.27 -15.87
N ALA A 272 -2.89 6.49 -16.17
CA ALA A 272 -1.98 7.22 -15.29
C ALA A 272 -2.60 7.60 -13.93
N ASN A 273 -3.92 7.60 -13.81
CA ASN A 273 -4.63 7.87 -12.55
C ASN A 273 -4.85 6.60 -11.71
N ARG A 274 -4.66 5.41 -12.28
CA ARG A 274 -4.78 4.15 -11.55
C ARG A 274 -3.65 4.02 -10.52
N PRO A 275 -3.98 3.83 -9.23
CA PRO A 275 -2.97 3.80 -8.18
C PRO A 275 -2.05 2.56 -8.26
N ASP A 276 -2.52 1.43 -8.81
CA ASP A 276 -1.71 0.24 -9.04
C ASP A 276 -0.66 0.46 -10.14
N VAL A 277 -1.04 1.11 -11.25
CA VAL A 277 -0.12 1.49 -12.33
C VAL A 277 0.91 2.49 -11.83
N ARG A 278 0.49 3.52 -11.09
CA ARG A 278 1.39 4.51 -10.49
C ARG A 278 2.35 3.87 -9.50
N SER A 279 1.89 2.95 -8.66
CA SER A 279 2.73 2.21 -7.71
C SER A 279 3.80 1.39 -8.43
N ALA A 280 3.47 0.71 -9.55
CA ALA A 280 4.42 -0.01 -10.38
C ALA A 280 5.46 0.92 -11.03
N GLU A 281 5.04 2.07 -11.54
CA GLU A 281 5.91 3.11 -12.10
C GLU A 281 6.90 3.64 -11.05
N ARG A 282 6.42 3.93 -9.82
CA ARG A 282 7.28 4.36 -8.71
C ARG A 282 8.28 3.28 -8.28
N SER A 283 7.89 2.01 -8.38
CA SER A 283 8.79 0.88 -8.14
C SER A 283 9.94 0.86 -9.16
N LEU A 284 9.63 1.08 -10.44
CA LEU A 284 10.62 1.17 -11.50
C LEU A 284 11.54 2.40 -11.30
N GLU A 285 10.99 3.56 -10.94
CA GLU A 285 11.76 4.75 -10.59
C GLU A 285 12.73 4.48 -9.42
N ALA A 286 12.25 3.80 -8.38
CA ALA A 286 13.08 3.44 -7.22
C ALA A 286 14.22 2.48 -7.62
N ALA A 287 13.94 1.47 -8.44
CA ALA A 287 14.95 0.53 -8.95
C ALA A 287 16.01 1.23 -9.82
N PHE A 288 15.59 2.20 -10.65
CA PHE A 288 16.48 3.03 -11.45
C PHE A 288 17.45 3.82 -10.56
N TYR A 289 16.97 4.50 -9.53
CA TYR A 289 17.83 5.23 -8.60
C TYR A 289 18.70 4.29 -7.75
N GLY A 290 18.21 3.10 -7.39
CA GLY A 290 18.98 2.05 -6.74
C GLY A 290 20.17 1.58 -7.61
N THR A 291 19.96 1.40 -8.91
CA THR A 291 21.03 1.08 -9.87
C THR A 291 22.06 2.19 -9.94
N ASN A 292 21.63 3.46 -9.96
CA ASN A 292 22.55 4.60 -9.95
C ASN A 292 23.33 4.70 -8.63
N GLN A 293 22.70 4.40 -7.50
CA GLN A 293 23.39 4.32 -6.21
C GLN A 293 24.45 3.23 -6.20
N ALA A 294 24.13 2.03 -6.72
CA ALA A 294 25.10 0.93 -6.83
C ALA A 294 26.28 1.29 -7.75
N ARG A 295 26.03 1.95 -8.88
CA ARG A 295 27.10 2.48 -9.75
C ARG A 295 28.00 3.48 -9.05
N SER A 296 27.43 4.31 -8.16
CA SER A 296 28.22 5.27 -7.37
C SER A 296 29.20 4.60 -6.42
N ALA A 297 28.94 3.37 -5.99
CA ALA A 297 29.81 2.62 -5.08
C ALA A 297 31.15 2.18 -5.73
N PHE A 298 31.27 2.24 -7.06
CA PHE A 298 32.55 2.01 -7.75
C PHE A 298 33.51 3.21 -7.68
N TYR A 299 33.03 4.36 -7.21
CA TYR A 299 33.84 5.58 -7.08
C TYR A 299 34.27 5.80 -5.62
N PRO A 300 35.44 6.42 -5.39
CA PRO A 300 35.91 6.71 -4.04
C PRO A 300 34.93 7.58 -3.24
N SER A 301 34.74 7.30 -1.96
CA SER A 301 34.01 8.18 -1.05
C SER A 301 34.98 9.16 -0.39
N ILE A 302 34.57 10.41 -0.22
CA ILE A 302 35.35 11.42 0.50
C ILE A 302 34.61 11.74 1.80
N VAL A 303 35.28 11.43 2.91
CA VAL A 303 34.75 11.67 4.26
C VAL A 303 35.64 12.67 4.98
N LEU A 304 35.07 13.79 5.42
CA LEU A 304 35.73 14.73 6.31
C LEU A 304 35.43 14.32 7.75
N SER A 305 36.50 14.09 8.54
CA SER A 305 36.34 13.74 9.94
C SER A 305 37.20 14.62 10.83
N GLY A 306 36.67 14.92 12.03
CA GLY A 306 37.37 15.65 13.04
C GLY A 306 36.99 15.15 14.43
N SER A 307 37.89 15.27 15.39
CA SER A 307 37.61 14.91 16.77
C SER A 307 38.13 15.96 17.73
N ALA A 308 37.37 16.20 18.81
CA ALA A 308 37.78 17.02 19.93
C ALA A 308 37.34 16.31 21.22
N GLY A 309 38.12 16.41 22.29
CA GLY A 309 37.77 15.74 23.54
C GLY A 309 38.74 15.93 24.67
N TRP A 310 38.36 15.37 25.82
CA TRP A 310 39.18 15.32 27.00
C TRP A 310 39.80 13.94 27.12
N THR A 311 41.08 13.91 27.47
CA THR A 311 41.78 12.66 27.76
C THR A 311 42.60 12.81 29.03
N ASN A 312 42.71 11.73 29.76
CA ASN A 312 43.60 11.59 30.90
C ASN A 312 44.72 10.63 30.48
N SER A 313 45.93 11.09 30.65
CA SER A 313 47.11 10.22 30.53
C SER A 313 47.78 10.19 31.89
N ALA A 314 47.93 9.01 32.49
CA ALA A 314 48.58 8.80 33.79
C ALA A 314 47.93 9.57 34.98
N GLY A 315 46.62 9.67 35.03
CA GLY A 315 45.89 10.24 36.17
C GLY A 315 45.68 11.75 36.15
N SER A 316 46.20 12.47 35.18
CA SER A 316 45.96 13.91 35.02
C SER A 316 44.97 14.17 33.86
N MET A 317 44.00 15.05 34.12
CA MET A 317 43.06 15.47 33.12
C MET A 317 43.74 16.48 32.18
N ILE A 318 43.93 16.12 30.94
CA ILE A 318 44.47 17.02 29.91
C ILE A 318 43.31 17.46 29.04
N VAL A 319 42.90 18.71 29.14
CA VAL A 319 42.03 19.34 28.16
C VAL A 319 42.87 19.57 26.90
N ASN A 320 42.64 18.74 25.87
CA ASN A 320 43.24 18.97 24.58
C ASN A 320 42.25 19.74 23.70
N PRO A 321 42.40 21.07 23.52
CA PRO A 321 41.47 21.92 22.77
C PRO A 321 41.59 21.73 21.26
N GLY A 322 41.75 20.50 20.82
CA GLY A 322 41.59 20.18 19.43
C GLY A 322 42.87 20.17 18.62
N LYS A 323 43.47 19.01 18.41
CA LYS A 323 44.12 18.76 17.15
C LYS A 323 43.05 18.45 16.16
N PHE A 324 42.72 19.39 15.30
CA PHE A 324 41.93 19.13 14.10
C PHE A 324 42.75 18.21 13.18
N LEU A 325 42.47 16.93 13.21
CA LEU A 325 42.98 15.98 12.22
C LEU A 325 41.90 15.86 11.14
N ALA A 326 42.02 16.62 10.06
CA ALA A 326 41.27 16.35 8.85
C ALA A 326 42.00 15.23 8.11
N SER A 327 41.46 14.02 8.16
CA SER A 327 41.87 12.93 7.26
C SER A 327 40.93 12.92 6.05
N ALA A 328 41.43 13.18 4.88
CA ALA A 328 40.75 12.91 3.61
C ALA A 328 41.21 11.52 3.12
N VAL A 329 40.28 10.57 3.01
CA VAL A 329 40.47 9.26 2.41
C VAL A 329 39.55 9.15 1.21
#